data_0468f039dea107121fe3fb796581ad82
#
_entry.id   0468f039dea107121fe3fb796581ad82
#
_cell.length_a   1.000
_cell.length_b   1.000
_cell.length_c   1.000
_cell.angle_alpha   90.00
_cell.angle_beta   90.00
_cell.angle_gamma   90.00
#
_symmetry.space_group_name_H-M   'P 1'
#
loop_
_entity.id
_entity.type
_entity.pdbx_description
1 polymer ?
#
loop_
_entity_poly.entity_id
_entity_poly.type
_entity_poly.pdbx_seq_one_letter_code
_entity_poly.pdbx_strand_id
1 'polypeptide(L)'
;MAATGFGLKGPRGWAFRGIDVDAAAGSLVAVEGPSGSGRTCLLLALTGRMKPSEGTARVGGMRLPKQLTAVRRMSALAHVPGVTELDPALTVAEHLREQALLQRRFDGTLRGLLRTPAERRAEASLRIDAALAAAGLDTETLPKGSRTSVRDLERLEALRLSLALALIGRPRLIGVDDTDLKLADAERAEIWAQLRSVADAGTTVVAVCSEAPAGAVVVSTAPVTTTNDTTNDTAGESADDTAKETADALAEARRA
;
A
#
# COMPACT_ATOMS: atom_id res chain seq x y z
N MET A 1 12.20 -6.90 -6.27
CA MET A 1 12.11 -5.44 -6.51
C MET A 1 13.48 -4.84 -6.30
N ALA A 2 13.95 -3.97 -7.20
CA ALA A 2 15.25 -3.31 -7.04
C ALA A 2 15.10 -1.83 -7.41
N ALA A 3 15.76 -0.95 -6.66
CA ALA A 3 15.82 0.48 -6.95
C ALA A 3 17.25 0.98 -6.72
N THR A 4 17.70 1.96 -7.50
CA THR A 4 19.02 2.56 -7.39
C THR A 4 18.93 4.06 -7.54
N GLY A 5 19.42 4.80 -6.53
CA GLY A 5 19.41 6.25 -6.46
C GLY A 5 18.02 6.84 -6.64
N PHE A 6 16.96 6.13 -6.19
CA PHE A 6 15.57 6.47 -6.47
C PHE A 6 15.17 7.70 -5.66
N GLY A 7 14.55 8.69 -6.33
CA GLY A 7 14.18 9.95 -5.71
C GLY A 7 12.98 10.60 -6.35
N LEU A 8 12.25 11.37 -5.54
CA LEU A 8 11.11 12.17 -5.96
C LEU A 8 11.27 13.60 -5.45
N LYS A 9 11.21 14.55 -6.37
CA LYS A 9 11.22 15.98 -6.08
C LYS A 9 9.84 16.56 -6.31
N GLY A 10 9.27 17.15 -5.27
CA GLY A 10 8.03 17.91 -5.33
C GLY A 10 8.27 19.41 -5.50
N PRO A 11 7.19 20.22 -5.52
CA PRO A 11 7.29 21.68 -5.66
C PRO A 11 8.09 22.36 -4.54
N ARG A 12 8.08 21.79 -3.34
CA ARG A 12 8.75 22.35 -2.15
C ARG A 12 10.13 21.73 -1.88
N GLY A 13 10.58 20.80 -2.68
CA GLY A 13 11.86 20.13 -2.46
C GLY A 13 11.80 18.62 -2.69
N TRP A 14 12.72 17.91 -2.09
CA TRP A 14 12.76 16.45 -2.17
C TRP A 14 11.80 15.82 -1.17
N ALA A 15 10.86 15.04 -1.66
CA ALA A 15 10.04 14.19 -0.80
C ALA A 15 10.88 13.03 -0.24
N PHE A 16 11.70 12.41 -1.10
CA PHE A 16 12.76 11.45 -0.73
C PHE A 16 13.83 11.44 -1.81
N ARG A 17 15.05 11.02 -1.47
CA ARG A 17 16.19 10.98 -2.42
C ARG A 17 17.17 9.88 -2.09
N GLY A 18 17.83 9.34 -3.14
CA GLY A 18 18.95 8.41 -3.00
C GLY A 18 18.57 7.06 -2.40
N ILE A 19 17.32 6.61 -2.59
CA ILE A 19 16.87 5.34 -2.05
C ILE A 19 17.36 4.17 -2.89
N ASP A 20 18.05 3.24 -2.24
CA ASP A 20 18.46 1.96 -2.80
C ASP A 20 17.66 0.83 -2.14
N VAL A 21 17.14 -0.08 -2.95
CA VAL A 21 16.35 -1.24 -2.49
C VAL A 21 16.78 -2.45 -3.30
N ASP A 22 17.00 -3.56 -2.62
CA ASP A 22 17.08 -4.89 -3.25
C ASP A 22 16.27 -5.90 -2.45
N ALA A 23 15.15 -6.34 -3.03
CA ALA A 23 14.21 -7.24 -2.39
C ALA A 23 13.72 -8.28 -3.41
N ALA A 24 13.76 -9.54 -3.03
CA ALA A 24 13.25 -10.64 -3.84
C ALA A 24 11.72 -10.50 -4.08
N ALA A 25 11.18 -11.24 -5.03
CA ALA A 25 9.74 -11.38 -5.16
C ALA A 25 9.18 -12.13 -3.93
N GLY A 26 8.03 -11.69 -3.42
CA GLY A 26 7.47 -12.26 -2.20
C GLY A 26 8.16 -11.78 -0.91
N SER A 27 8.95 -10.71 -0.95
CA SER A 27 9.52 -10.13 0.28
C SER A 27 8.54 -9.18 0.97
N LEU A 28 8.66 -9.10 2.29
CA LEU A 28 8.12 -8.02 3.10
C LEU A 28 9.18 -6.92 3.19
N VAL A 29 8.87 -5.75 2.64
CA VAL A 29 9.71 -4.55 2.65
C VAL A 29 9.11 -3.54 3.60
N ALA A 30 9.85 -3.14 4.61
CA ALA A 30 9.45 -2.13 5.58
C ALA A 30 10.11 -0.79 5.23
N VAL A 31 9.30 0.23 5.00
CA VAL A 31 9.75 1.61 4.76
C VAL A 31 9.64 2.38 6.06
N GLU A 32 10.77 2.73 6.65
CA GLU A 32 10.84 3.48 7.91
C GLU A 32 11.49 4.85 7.72
N GLY A 33 11.31 5.72 8.71
CA GLY A 33 11.90 7.04 8.74
C GLY A 33 11.06 8.01 9.58
N PRO A 34 11.54 9.24 9.80
CA PRO A 34 10.78 10.25 10.52
C PRO A 34 9.52 10.66 9.77
N SER A 35 8.57 11.26 10.49
CA SER A 35 7.38 11.86 9.86
C SER A 35 7.81 12.93 8.86
N GLY A 36 7.16 12.96 7.69
CA GLY A 36 7.50 13.90 6.62
C GLY A 36 8.72 13.53 5.77
N SER A 37 9.40 12.41 6.03
CA SER A 37 10.55 11.96 5.21
C SER A 37 10.18 11.34 3.86
N GLY A 38 8.91 11.42 3.44
CA GLY A 38 8.46 10.95 2.15
C GLY A 38 8.20 9.45 2.04
N ARG A 39 8.00 8.74 3.14
CA ARG A 39 7.68 7.30 3.18
C ARG A 39 6.50 6.94 2.28
N THR A 40 5.37 7.65 2.45
CA THR A 40 4.18 7.50 1.61
C THR A 40 4.47 7.80 0.14
N CYS A 41 5.26 8.84 -0.15
CA CYS A 41 5.64 9.18 -1.51
C CYS A 41 6.50 8.08 -2.14
N LEU A 42 7.42 7.47 -1.39
CA LEU A 42 8.21 6.32 -1.83
C LEU A 42 7.31 5.12 -2.14
N LEU A 43 6.36 4.79 -1.25
CA LEU A 43 5.36 3.75 -1.46
C LEU A 43 4.58 3.97 -2.76
N LEU A 44 4.06 5.20 -2.98
CA LEU A 44 3.31 5.56 -4.17
C LEU A 44 4.16 5.52 -5.45
N ALA A 45 5.44 5.90 -5.37
CA ALA A 45 6.36 5.82 -6.49
C ALA A 45 6.68 4.36 -6.86
N LEU A 46 6.97 3.49 -5.88
CA LEU A 46 7.24 2.07 -6.11
C LEU A 46 6.02 1.31 -6.64
N THR A 47 4.81 1.74 -6.30
CA THR A 47 3.56 1.18 -6.79
C THR A 47 3.07 1.81 -8.11
N GLY A 48 3.86 2.71 -8.72
CA GLY A 48 3.60 3.31 -10.03
C GLY A 48 2.54 4.42 -10.01
N ARG A 49 2.24 5.00 -8.86
CA ARG A 49 1.24 6.07 -8.69
C ARG A 49 1.86 7.46 -8.68
N MET A 50 3.12 7.56 -8.33
CA MET A 50 3.91 8.79 -8.47
C MET A 50 5.09 8.56 -9.40
N LYS A 51 5.41 9.57 -10.23
CA LYS A 51 6.52 9.51 -11.17
C LYS A 51 7.81 9.96 -10.47
N PRO A 52 8.82 9.08 -10.32
CA PRO A 52 10.09 9.46 -9.74
C PRO A 52 10.80 10.52 -10.60
N SER A 53 11.57 11.36 -9.95
CA SER A 53 12.34 12.44 -10.60
C SER A 53 13.78 12.01 -10.89
N GLU A 54 14.33 11.07 -10.11
CA GLU A 54 15.71 10.64 -10.15
C GLU A 54 15.82 9.12 -9.95
N GLY A 55 16.90 8.54 -10.44
CA GLY A 55 17.18 7.12 -10.33
C GLY A 55 16.24 6.22 -11.14
N THR A 56 16.32 4.94 -10.87
CA THR A 56 15.51 3.92 -11.55
C THR A 56 15.07 2.85 -10.57
N ALA A 57 13.90 2.27 -10.82
CA ALA A 57 13.47 1.08 -10.09
C ALA A 57 12.99 -0.01 -11.05
N ARG A 58 13.06 -1.26 -10.60
CA ARG A 58 12.51 -2.42 -11.29
C ARG A 58 11.56 -3.14 -10.34
N VAL A 59 10.28 -3.18 -10.69
CA VAL A 59 9.21 -3.77 -9.88
C VAL A 59 8.49 -4.83 -10.71
N GLY A 60 8.51 -6.08 -10.27
CA GLY A 60 7.89 -7.20 -10.99
C GLY A 60 8.39 -7.36 -12.44
N GLY A 61 9.64 -6.99 -12.72
CA GLY A 61 10.24 -6.96 -14.05
C GLY A 61 10.04 -5.67 -14.83
N MET A 62 9.10 -4.81 -14.42
CA MET A 62 8.78 -3.53 -15.08
C MET A 62 9.72 -2.43 -14.59
N ARG A 63 10.13 -1.53 -15.52
CA ARG A 63 11.04 -0.41 -15.23
C ARG A 63 10.30 0.87 -14.92
N LEU A 64 10.61 1.52 -13.80
CA LEU A 64 10.18 2.87 -13.45
C LEU A 64 11.28 3.87 -13.83
N PRO A 65 10.92 5.06 -14.32
CA PRO A 65 9.57 5.59 -14.54
C PRO A 65 8.92 5.17 -15.87
N LYS A 66 9.59 4.41 -16.72
CA LYS A 66 9.12 4.16 -18.11
C LYS A 66 7.80 3.38 -18.18
N GLN A 67 7.53 2.49 -17.24
CA GLN A 67 6.40 1.55 -17.27
C GLN A 67 5.45 1.72 -16.06
N LEU A 68 5.20 2.98 -15.65
CA LEU A 68 4.30 3.31 -14.51
C LEU A 68 2.94 2.60 -14.60
N THR A 69 2.29 2.67 -15.77
CA THR A 69 0.97 2.04 -15.98
C THR A 69 1.01 0.52 -15.82
N ALA A 70 2.09 -0.13 -16.26
CA ALA A 70 2.25 -1.57 -16.10
C ALA A 70 2.45 -1.95 -14.63
N VAL A 71 3.26 -1.18 -13.88
CA VAL A 71 3.43 -1.37 -12.44
C VAL A 71 2.10 -1.14 -11.71
N ARG A 72 1.37 -0.07 -12.03
CA ARG A 72 0.05 0.23 -11.43
C ARG A 72 -0.95 -0.91 -11.62
N ARG A 73 -0.97 -1.54 -12.80
CA ARG A 73 -1.88 -2.67 -13.09
C ARG A 73 -1.58 -3.94 -12.30
N MET A 74 -0.34 -4.17 -11.94
CA MET A 74 0.07 -5.34 -11.17
C MET A 74 0.18 -5.09 -9.67
N SER A 75 -0.03 -3.84 -9.22
CA SER A 75 0.05 -3.44 -7.83
C SER A 75 -1.30 -2.97 -7.29
N ALA A 76 -1.53 -3.22 -6.01
CA ALA A 76 -2.66 -2.67 -5.26
C ALA A 76 -2.18 -1.86 -4.07
N LEU A 77 -3.01 -0.92 -3.62
CA LEU A 77 -2.85 -0.26 -2.32
C LEU A 77 -3.92 -0.82 -1.39
N ALA A 78 -3.54 -1.22 -0.19
CA ALA A 78 -4.49 -1.62 0.84
C ALA A 78 -4.97 -0.38 1.60
N HIS A 79 -4.21 0.06 2.58
CA HIS A 79 -4.52 1.27 3.35
C HIS A 79 -3.47 2.34 3.04
N VAL A 80 -3.89 3.46 2.47
CA VAL A 80 -3.05 4.65 2.27
C VAL A 80 -3.94 5.87 2.54
N PRO A 81 -3.73 6.59 3.63
CA PRO A 81 -4.55 7.76 3.97
C PRO A 81 -4.63 8.76 2.81
N GLY A 82 -5.83 9.26 2.55
CA GLY A 82 -6.08 10.19 1.46
C GLY A 82 -6.07 9.59 0.04
N VAL A 83 -5.71 8.31 -0.15
CA VAL A 83 -5.68 7.64 -1.47
C VAL A 83 -6.66 6.48 -1.54
N THR A 84 -6.63 5.59 -0.55
CA THR A 84 -7.52 4.44 -0.44
C THR A 84 -8.20 4.47 0.92
N GLU A 85 -9.37 5.08 0.97
CA GLU A 85 -10.17 5.16 2.18
C GLU A 85 -11.39 4.27 2.05
N LEU A 86 -11.75 3.62 3.15
CA LEU A 86 -13.00 2.91 3.25
C LEU A 86 -14.13 3.92 3.48
N ASP A 87 -15.24 3.79 2.77
CA ASP A 87 -16.43 4.59 3.05
C ASP A 87 -17.04 4.12 4.38
N PRO A 88 -17.08 4.98 5.42
CA PRO A 88 -17.59 4.60 6.73
C PRO A 88 -19.09 4.25 6.73
N ALA A 89 -19.84 4.66 5.72
CA ALA A 89 -21.27 4.39 5.59
C ALA A 89 -21.56 3.01 4.99
N LEU A 90 -20.63 2.47 4.21
CA LEU A 90 -20.80 1.15 3.61
C LEU A 90 -20.49 0.02 4.60
N THR A 91 -21.10 -1.13 4.34
CA THR A 91 -20.81 -2.37 5.06
C THR A 91 -19.60 -3.10 4.46
N VAL A 92 -19.02 -4.01 5.22
CA VAL A 92 -17.96 -4.92 4.75
C VAL A 92 -18.38 -5.64 3.46
N ALA A 93 -19.62 -6.18 3.43
CA ALA A 93 -20.13 -6.89 2.25
C ALA A 93 -20.28 -5.99 1.02
N GLU A 94 -20.66 -4.72 1.18
CA GLU A 94 -20.79 -3.76 0.08
C GLU A 94 -19.42 -3.43 -0.51
N HIS A 95 -18.42 -3.13 0.31
CA HIS A 95 -17.04 -2.92 -0.15
C HIS A 95 -16.49 -4.11 -0.92
N LEU A 96 -16.66 -5.33 -0.39
CA LEU A 96 -16.18 -6.55 -1.05
C LEU A 96 -16.85 -6.78 -2.40
N ARG A 97 -18.16 -6.54 -2.49
CA ARG A 97 -18.92 -6.66 -3.76
C ARG A 97 -18.51 -5.60 -4.77
N GLU A 98 -18.38 -4.36 -4.34
CA GLU A 98 -17.92 -3.26 -5.19
C GLU A 98 -16.55 -3.56 -5.78
N GLN A 99 -15.59 -3.93 -4.94
CA GLN A 99 -14.24 -4.25 -5.38
C GLN A 99 -14.21 -5.44 -6.34
N ALA A 100 -14.98 -6.48 -6.06
CA ALA A 100 -15.10 -7.64 -6.96
C ALA A 100 -15.71 -7.26 -8.33
N LEU A 101 -16.65 -6.30 -8.36
CA LEU A 101 -17.23 -5.78 -9.60
C LEU A 101 -16.22 -4.92 -10.38
N LEU A 102 -15.45 -4.08 -9.70
CA LEU A 102 -14.39 -3.27 -10.32
C LEU A 102 -13.32 -4.16 -10.97
N GLN A 103 -12.85 -5.18 -10.25
CA GLN A 103 -11.84 -6.10 -10.79
C GLN A 103 -12.31 -6.84 -12.04
N ARG A 104 -13.60 -7.16 -12.14
CA ARG A 104 -14.18 -7.81 -13.34
C ARG A 104 -14.06 -6.95 -14.61
N ARG A 105 -14.07 -5.64 -14.50
CA ARG A 105 -13.88 -4.73 -15.65
C ARG A 105 -12.46 -4.75 -16.19
N PHE A 106 -11.48 -5.10 -15.35
CA PHE A 106 -10.07 -5.12 -15.72
C PHE A 106 -9.56 -6.52 -16.11
N ASP A 107 -10.26 -7.59 -15.72
CA ASP A 107 -9.93 -9.00 -16.08
C ASP A 107 -10.23 -9.37 -17.55
N GLY A 108 -10.34 -8.42 -18.46
CA GLY A 108 -10.70 -8.45 -19.87
C GLY A 108 -10.21 -9.63 -20.75
N THR A 109 -10.26 -10.85 -20.23
CA THR A 109 -9.99 -12.06 -21.00
C THR A 109 -11.24 -12.47 -21.80
N LEU A 110 -11.08 -12.74 -23.08
CA LEU A 110 -12.15 -13.26 -23.96
C LEU A 110 -12.87 -14.48 -23.34
N ARG A 111 -12.18 -15.29 -22.53
CA ARG A 111 -12.77 -16.39 -21.77
C ARG A 111 -13.78 -15.92 -20.72
N GLY A 112 -13.62 -14.75 -20.15
CA GLY A 112 -14.57 -14.17 -19.18
C GLY A 112 -15.92 -13.81 -19.79
N LEU A 113 -15.97 -13.55 -21.11
CA LEU A 113 -17.20 -13.24 -21.84
C LEU A 113 -18.10 -14.47 -22.05
N LEU A 114 -17.50 -15.68 -22.09
CA LEU A 114 -18.21 -16.95 -22.32
C LEU A 114 -18.78 -17.57 -21.04
N ARG A 115 -18.48 -17.01 -19.85
CA ARG A 115 -18.97 -17.55 -18.57
C ARG A 115 -20.40 -17.08 -18.29
N THR A 116 -21.19 -17.98 -17.71
CA THR A 116 -22.55 -17.67 -17.27
C THR A 116 -22.55 -16.68 -16.09
N PRO A 117 -23.64 -15.94 -15.84
CA PRO A 117 -23.75 -15.08 -14.67
C PRO A 117 -23.57 -15.83 -13.34
N ALA A 118 -24.00 -17.08 -13.26
CA ALA A 118 -23.86 -17.93 -12.08
C ALA A 118 -22.38 -18.28 -11.80
N GLU A 119 -21.65 -18.75 -12.81
CA GLU A 119 -20.20 -19.03 -12.71
C GLU A 119 -19.40 -17.81 -12.30
N ARG A 120 -19.75 -16.65 -12.85
CA ARG A 120 -19.09 -15.38 -12.50
C ARG A 120 -19.32 -14.95 -11.05
N ARG A 121 -20.52 -15.23 -10.50
CA ARG A 121 -20.83 -14.96 -9.08
C ARG A 121 -20.05 -15.91 -8.18
N ALA A 122 -20.05 -17.20 -8.51
CA ALA A 122 -19.32 -18.22 -7.75
C ALA A 122 -17.82 -17.92 -7.71
N GLU A 123 -17.21 -17.53 -8.85
CA GLU A 123 -15.80 -17.12 -8.90
C GLU A 123 -15.52 -15.87 -8.06
N ALA A 124 -16.41 -14.88 -8.12
CA ALA A 124 -16.26 -13.67 -7.30
C ALA A 124 -16.35 -13.99 -5.80
N SER A 125 -17.27 -14.87 -5.39
CA SER A 125 -17.36 -15.32 -3.99
C SER A 125 -16.06 -16.02 -3.56
N LEU A 126 -15.56 -16.97 -4.32
CA LEU A 126 -14.32 -17.68 -4.01
C LEU A 126 -13.11 -16.73 -3.89
N ARG A 127 -13.05 -15.67 -4.74
CA ARG A 127 -11.99 -14.67 -4.65
C ARG A 127 -12.12 -13.83 -3.37
N ILE A 128 -13.34 -13.47 -2.99
CA ILE A 128 -13.62 -12.73 -1.75
C ILE A 128 -13.23 -13.59 -0.55
N ASP A 129 -13.69 -14.84 -0.49
CA ASP A 129 -13.40 -15.75 0.62
C ASP A 129 -11.90 -15.99 0.79
N ALA A 130 -11.19 -16.21 -0.33
CA ALA A 130 -9.74 -16.35 -0.33
C ALA A 130 -9.02 -15.06 0.13
N ALA A 131 -9.51 -13.90 -0.27
CA ALA A 131 -8.93 -12.62 0.12
C ALA A 131 -9.16 -12.31 1.61
N LEU A 132 -10.35 -12.60 2.13
CA LEU A 132 -10.68 -12.48 3.56
C LEU A 132 -9.79 -13.38 4.41
N ALA A 133 -9.66 -14.65 4.03
CA ALA A 133 -8.79 -15.61 4.71
C ALA A 133 -7.33 -15.15 4.69
N ALA A 134 -6.83 -14.71 3.52
CA ALA A 134 -5.46 -14.21 3.37
C ALA A 134 -5.21 -12.90 4.13
N ALA A 135 -6.23 -12.07 4.35
CA ALA A 135 -6.14 -10.86 5.17
C ALA A 135 -6.39 -11.11 6.66
N GLY A 136 -6.77 -12.30 7.05
CA GLY A 136 -7.08 -12.65 8.44
C GLY A 136 -8.33 -11.95 8.98
N LEU A 137 -9.29 -11.60 8.11
CA LEU A 137 -10.56 -11.01 8.52
C LEU A 137 -11.65 -12.09 8.54
N ASP A 138 -12.03 -12.50 9.73
CA ASP A 138 -13.20 -13.36 9.93
C ASP A 138 -14.44 -12.47 10.09
N THR A 139 -15.32 -12.51 9.10
CA THR A 139 -16.55 -11.73 9.13
C THR A 139 -17.56 -12.22 10.16
N GLU A 140 -17.45 -13.47 10.67
CA GLU A 140 -18.37 -14.00 11.66
C GLU A 140 -18.08 -13.44 13.06
N THR A 141 -16.85 -12.98 13.31
CA THR A 141 -16.48 -12.33 14.59
C THR A 141 -16.96 -10.89 14.68
N LEU A 142 -17.35 -10.27 13.57
CA LEU A 142 -17.83 -8.90 13.55
C LEU A 142 -19.24 -8.76 14.16
N PRO A 143 -19.58 -7.63 14.79
CA PRO A 143 -20.84 -7.46 15.52
C PRO A 143 -22.14 -7.77 14.74
N LYS A 144 -22.13 -7.54 13.43
CA LYS A 144 -23.24 -7.80 12.51
C LYS A 144 -22.82 -8.67 11.32
N GLY A 145 -21.75 -9.45 11.50
CA GLY A 145 -21.16 -10.22 10.42
C GLY A 145 -20.70 -9.32 9.26
N SER A 146 -20.81 -9.79 8.05
CA SER A 146 -20.46 -9.00 6.85
C SER A 146 -21.34 -7.75 6.63
N ARG A 147 -22.42 -7.57 7.42
CA ARG A 147 -23.26 -6.34 7.42
C ARG A 147 -22.80 -5.28 8.41
N THR A 148 -21.68 -5.49 9.11
CA THR A 148 -21.04 -4.47 9.95
C THR A 148 -20.62 -3.30 9.08
N SER A 149 -21.02 -2.07 9.47
CA SER A 149 -20.57 -0.85 8.78
C SER A 149 -19.10 -0.59 9.09
N VAL A 150 -18.36 -0.02 8.14
CA VAL A 150 -16.93 0.27 8.32
C VAL A 150 -16.66 1.17 9.53
N ARG A 151 -17.53 2.13 9.82
CA ARG A 151 -17.41 3.00 11.01
C ARG A 151 -17.47 2.25 12.35
N ASP A 152 -18.05 1.03 12.36
CA ASP A 152 -18.20 0.18 13.55
C ASP A 152 -17.03 -0.83 13.67
N LEU A 153 -16.08 -0.82 12.72
CA LEU A 153 -14.88 -1.67 12.74
C LEU A 153 -13.80 -1.07 13.64
N GLU A 154 -13.10 -1.93 14.36
CA GLU A 154 -11.86 -1.57 15.03
C GLU A 154 -10.73 -1.30 14.02
N ARG A 155 -9.65 -0.66 14.47
CA ARG A 155 -8.54 -0.26 13.57
C ARG A 155 -7.92 -1.45 12.86
N LEU A 156 -7.66 -2.54 13.58
CA LEU A 156 -7.09 -3.76 13.00
C LEU A 156 -8.05 -4.41 11.97
N GLU A 157 -9.34 -4.46 12.27
CA GLU A 157 -10.36 -4.98 11.37
C GLU A 157 -10.46 -4.16 10.08
N ALA A 158 -10.41 -2.83 10.19
CA ALA A 158 -10.40 -1.92 9.04
C ALA A 158 -9.14 -2.10 8.17
N LEU A 159 -7.96 -2.32 8.77
CA LEU A 159 -6.73 -2.64 8.04
C LEU A 159 -6.84 -3.99 7.33
N ARG A 160 -7.36 -5.01 8.00
CA ARG A 160 -7.60 -6.33 7.42
C ARG A 160 -8.59 -6.26 6.25
N LEU A 161 -9.67 -5.48 6.39
CA LEU A 161 -10.61 -5.24 5.30
C LEU A 161 -9.91 -4.58 4.10
N SER A 162 -9.14 -3.52 4.34
CA SER A 162 -8.38 -2.84 3.27
C SER A 162 -7.40 -3.78 2.57
N LEU A 163 -6.75 -4.67 3.32
CA LEU A 163 -5.86 -5.71 2.79
C LEU A 163 -6.65 -6.74 1.96
N ALA A 164 -7.81 -7.21 2.44
CA ALA A 164 -8.68 -8.12 1.70
C ALA A 164 -9.11 -7.52 0.36
N LEU A 165 -9.57 -6.26 0.36
CA LEU A 165 -9.97 -5.55 -0.86
C LEU A 165 -8.82 -5.47 -1.88
N ALA A 166 -7.60 -5.19 -1.42
CA ALA A 166 -6.42 -5.18 -2.28
C ALA A 166 -6.11 -6.57 -2.87
N LEU A 167 -6.29 -7.64 -2.08
CA LEU A 167 -6.00 -9.02 -2.47
C LEU A 167 -7.00 -9.61 -3.47
N ILE A 168 -8.25 -9.12 -3.56
CA ILE A 168 -9.26 -9.58 -4.54
C ILE A 168 -8.70 -9.51 -5.97
N GLY A 169 -7.90 -8.49 -6.30
CA GLY A 169 -7.26 -8.31 -7.60
C GLY A 169 -6.06 -9.23 -7.86
N ARG A 170 -5.63 -10.04 -6.91
CA ARG A 170 -4.43 -10.89 -6.96
C ARG A 170 -3.19 -10.11 -7.43
N PRO A 171 -2.84 -9.01 -6.77
CA PRO A 171 -1.71 -8.18 -7.17
C PRO A 171 -0.39 -8.93 -6.93
N ARG A 172 0.66 -8.52 -7.65
CA ARG A 172 2.03 -9.00 -7.43
C ARG A 172 2.79 -8.14 -6.42
N LEU A 173 2.27 -6.93 -6.17
CA LEU A 173 2.80 -5.98 -5.20
C LEU A 173 1.64 -5.32 -4.45
N ILE A 174 1.72 -5.27 -3.14
CA ILE A 174 0.80 -4.52 -2.28
C ILE A 174 1.55 -3.44 -1.54
N GLY A 175 0.98 -2.23 -1.53
CA GLY A 175 1.42 -1.13 -0.69
C GLY A 175 0.47 -0.94 0.49
N VAL A 176 1.01 -0.77 1.69
CA VAL A 176 0.27 -0.47 2.93
C VAL A 176 0.96 0.69 3.63
N ASP A 177 0.21 1.72 3.99
CA ASP A 177 0.73 2.85 4.76
C ASP A 177 0.20 2.82 6.20
N ASP A 178 0.86 3.53 7.10
CA ASP A 178 0.47 3.64 8.51
C ASP A 178 0.17 2.27 9.17
N THR A 179 1.01 1.27 8.88
CA THR A 179 0.78 -0.14 9.26
C THR A 179 0.69 -0.34 10.77
N ASP A 180 1.45 0.44 11.53
CA ASP A 180 1.57 0.35 13.00
C ASP A 180 0.91 1.51 13.76
N LEU A 181 0.31 2.47 13.05
CA LEU A 181 -0.28 3.65 13.66
C LEU A 181 -1.59 3.32 14.39
N LYS A 182 -1.67 3.73 15.67
CA LYS A 182 -2.84 3.53 16.55
C LYS A 182 -3.24 2.06 16.76
N LEU A 183 -2.28 1.16 16.75
CA LEU A 183 -2.44 -0.24 17.13
C LEU A 183 -1.73 -0.50 18.45
N ALA A 184 -2.33 -1.35 19.29
CA ALA A 184 -1.64 -1.93 20.44
C ALA A 184 -0.52 -2.88 19.98
N ASP A 185 0.43 -3.21 20.86
CA ASP A 185 1.58 -4.05 20.50
C ASP A 185 1.16 -5.44 19.98
N ALA A 186 0.14 -6.04 20.60
CA ALA A 186 -0.41 -7.32 20.15
C ALA A 186 -1.03 -7.22 18.75
N GLU A 187 -1.84 -6.19 18.49
CA GLU A 187 -2.47 -5.96 17.18
C GLU A 187 -1.41 -5.66 16.10
N ARG A 188 -0.34 -4.95 16.47
CA ARG A 188 0.80 -4.68 15.61
C ARG A 188 1.52 -5.97 15.24
N ALA A 189 1.74 -6.86 16.19
CA ALA A 189 2.32 -8.17 15.93
C ALA A 189 1.44 -9.01 15.00
N GLU A 190 0.12 -8.97 15.18
CA GLU A 190 -0.85 -9.67 14.33
C GLU A 190 -0.82 -9.17 12.89
N ILE A 191 -0.89 -7.85 12.66
CA ILE A 191 -0.88 -7.31 11.29
C ILE A 191 0.45 -7.59 10.59
N TRP A 192 1.58 -7.54 11.31
CA TRP A 192 2.88 -7.89 10.74
C TRP A 192 2.97 -9.37 10.36
N ALA A 193 2.45 -10.26 11.20
CA ALA A 193 2.37 -11.70 10.89
C ALA A 193 1.50 -11.93 9.64
N GLN A 194 0.39 -11.20 9.52
CA GLN A 194 -0.51 -11.27 8.37
C GLN A 194 0.17 -10.79 7.08
N LEU A 195 0.85 -9.64 7.11
CA LEU A 195 1.58 -9.11 5.95
C LEU A 195 2.72 -10.05 5.53
N ARG A 196 3.38 -10.69 6.48
CA ARG A 196 4.40 -11.71 6.21
C ARG A 196 3.79 -12.93 5.52
N SER A 197 2.66 -13.44 6.01
CA SER A 197 1.94 -14.53 5.38
C SER A 197 1.57 -14.24 3.92
N VAL A 198 1.13 -13.01 3.64
CA VAL A 198 0.86 -12.56 2.26
C VAL A 198 2.13 -12.52 1.41
N ALA A 199 3.26 -12.10 2.00
CA ALA A 199 4.55 -12.10 1.32
C ALA A 199 5.03 -13.52 1.02
N ASP A 200 4.96 -14.43 1.99
CA ASP A 200 5.35 -15.85 1.85
C ASP A 200 4.49 -16.57 0.80
N ALA A 201 3.23 -16.14 0.62
CA ALA A 201 2.37 -16.61 -0.46
C ALA A 201 2.76 -16.06 -1.87
N GLY A 202 3.81 -15.26 -1.97
CA GLY A 202 4.41 -14.81 -3.23
C GLY A 202 4.04 -13.38 -3.66
N THR A 203 3.25 -12.65 -2.88
CA THR A 203 2.95 -11.24 -3.13
C THR A 203 3.97 -10.35 -2.43
N THR A 204 4.72 -9.53 -3.16
CA THR A 204 5.62 -8.56 -2.52
C THR A 204 4.81 -7.53 -1.74
N VAL A 205 5.18 -7.27 -0.50
CA VAL A 205 4.52 -6.29 0.37
C VAL A 205 5.49 -5.15 0.66
N VAL A 206 5.05 -3.91 0.44
CA VAL A 206 5.76 -2.70 0.87
C VAL A 206 4.91 -2.02 1.92
N ALA A 207 5.38 -1.98 3.16
CA ALA A 207 4.66 -1.44 4.29
C ALA A 207 5.42 -0.26 4.88
N VAL A 208 4.73 0.87 5.05
CA VAL A 208 5.27 2.05 5.75
C VAL A 208 4.98 1.90 7.24
N CYS A 209 5.97 2.10 8.05
CA CYS A 209 5.91 1.91 9.51
C CYS A 209 6.81 2.90 10.26
N SER A 210 6.62 2.96 11.57
CA SER A 210 7.53 3.67 12.48
C SER A 210 8.76 2.83 12.79
N GLU A 211 8.56 1.52 12.97
CA GLU A 211 9.59 0.55 13.31
C GLU A 211 9.42 -0.73 12.47
N ALA A 212 10.50 -1.15 11.83
CA ALA A 212 10.48 -2.33 10.97
C ALA A 212 10.42 -3.62 11.79
N PRO A 213 9.58 -4.60 11.41
CA PRO A 213 9.54 -5.90 12.07
C PRO A 213 10.78 -6.72 11.72
N ALA A 214 11.20 -7.60 12.63
CA ALA A 214 12.32 -8.50 12.42
C ALA A 214 12.16 -9.31 11.11
N GLY A 215 13.23 -9.42 10.32
CA GLY A 215 13.26 -10.19 9.08
C GLY A 215 12.55 -9.53 7.88
N ALA A 216 12.15 -8.28 7.97
CA ALA A 216 11.78 -7.48 6.79
C ALA A 216 13.02 -6.90 6.10
N VAL A 217 12.91 -6.64 4.81
CA VAL A 217 13.90 -5.82 4.09
C VAL A 217 13.63 -4.37 4.47
N VAL A 218 14.56 -3.75 5.19
CA VAL A 218 14.38 -2.38 5.70
C VAL A 218 14.86 -1.37 4.67
N VAL A 219 14.04 -0.36 4.43
CA VAL A 219 14.34 0.80 3.58
C VAL A 219 14.11 2.06 4.39
N SER A 220 15.18 2.83 4.64
CA SER A 220 15.09 4.07 5.38
C SER A 220 14.96 5.27 4.44
N THR A 221 14.00 6.16 4.76
CA THR A 221 13.86 7.46 4.12
C THR A 221 14.48 8.59 4.94
N ALA A 222 15.17 8.24 6.04
CA ALA A 222 15.93 9.23 6.80
C ALA A 222 17.00 9.86 5.91
N PRO A 223 17.21 11.18 5.98
CA PRO A 223 18.28 11.82 5.23
C PRO A 223 19.62 11.18 5.64
N VAL A 224 20.39 10.73 4.66
CA VAL A 224 21.77 10.29 4.92
C VAL A 224 22.54 11.51 5.39
N THR A 225 22.81 11.60 6.68
CA THR A 225 23.75 12.59 7.23
C THR A 225 25.15 12.20 6.76
N THR A 226 25.52 12.61 5.58
CA THR A 226 26.95 12.70 5.22
C THR A 226 27.53 13.76 6.14
N THR A 227 28.31 13.33 7.11
CA THR A 227 29.13 14.20 7.96
C THR A 227 30.17 14.88 7.07
N ASN A 228 29.78 15.94 6.36
CA ASN A 228 30.60 16.96 5.74
C ASN A 228 29.67 17.94 5.01
N ASP A 229 29.11 18.89 5.77
CA ASP A 229 28.96 20.27 5.37
C ASP A 229 28.49 21.09 6.58
N THR A 230 29.48 21.75 7.18
CA THR A 230 29.25 22.81 8.15
C THR A 230 28.91 24.06 7.35
N THR A 231 27.61 24.39 7.23
CA THR A 231 27.17 25.79 7.12
C THR A 231 25.70 25.90 7.47
N ASN A 232 25.46 26.73 8.48
CA ASN A 232 24.21 27.29 8.95
C ASN A 232 23.02 27.31 7.97
N ASP A 233 21.89 26.74 8.38
CA ASP A 233 20.62 27.47 8.28
C ASP A 233 19.65 27.01 9.36
N THR A 234 19.44 27.87 10.32
CA THR A 234 18.40 27.86 11.33
C THR A 234 17.08 28.29 10.66
N ALA A 235 16.13 27.39 10.50
CA ALA A 235 14.72 27.79 10.42
C ALA A 235 13.86 26.65 10.95
N GLY A 236 13.19 26.90 12.06
CA GLY A 236 12.18 26.01 12.60
C GLY A 236 10.94 26.01 11.70
N GLU A 237 10.56 24.85 11.25
CA GLU A 237 9.32 24.65 10.51
C GLU A 237 8.39 23.75 11.32
N SER A 238 7.15 24.22 11.50
CA SER A 238 6.16 23.62 12.39
C SER A 238 5.53 22.37 11.75
N ALA A 239 5.10 21.44 12.58
CA ALA A 239 4.49 20.15 12.20
C ALA A 239 3.22 20.29 11.31
N ASP A 240 2.66 21.49 11.17
CA ASP A 240 1.45 21.75 10.39
C ASP A 240 1.71 21.83 8.86
N ASP A 241 2.92 22.19 8.46
CA ASP A 241 3.29 22.32 7.03
C ASP A 241 3.52 20.96 6.34
N THR A 242 3.90 19.95 7.11
CA THR A 242 4.18 18.62 6.58
C THR A 242 2.90 17.84 6.19
N ALA A 243 1.81 18.06 6.92
CA ALA A 243 0.51 17.45 6.62
C ALA A 243 -0.09 18.01 5.30
N LYS A 244 0.17 19.29 5.02
CA LYS A 244 -0.30 19.95 3.80
C LYS A 244 0.48 19.51 2.56
N GLU A 245 1.77 19.22 2.69
CA GLU A 245 2.62 18.72 1.60
C GLU A 245 2.22 17.32 1.14
N THR A 246 1.90 16.44 2.10
CA THR A 246 1.40 15.10 1.81
C THR A 246 0.03 15.17 1.11
N ALA A 247 -0.85 16.09 1.53
CA ALA A 247 -2.16 16.27 0.92
C ALA A 247 -2.07 16.76 -0.54
N ASP A 248 -1.17 17.69 -0.85
CA ASP A 248 -0.98 18.21 -2.21
C ASP A 248 -0.37 17.14 -3.15
N ALA A 249 0.60 16.36 -2.67
CA ALA A 249 1.17 15.24 -3.43
C ALA A 249 0.13 14.12 -3.70
N LEU A 250 -0.75 13.87 -2.73
CA LEU A 250 -1.86 12.91 -2.85
C LEU A 250 -2.95 13.41 -3.81
N ALA A 251 -3.20 14.73 -3.86
CA ALA A 251 -4.15 15.32 -4.81
C ALA A 251 -3.67 15.19 -6.26
N GLU A 252 -2.37 15.27 -6.50
CA GLU A 252 -1.78 15.06 -7.84
C GLU A 252 -1.85 13.59 -8.27
N ALA A 253 -1.63 12.65 -7.36
CA ALA A 253 -1.76 11.21 -7.62
C ALA A 253 -3.20 10.78 -7.98
N ARG A 254 -4.22 11.53 -7.55
CA ARG A 254 -5.63 11.29 -7.91
C ARG A 254 -6.00 11.76 -9.32
N ARG A 255 -5.25 12.70 -9.90
CA ARG A 255 -5.50 13.25 -11.26
C ARG A 255 -4.76 12.49 -12.37
N ALA A 256 -3.82 11.63 -12.01
CA ALA A 256 -3.04 10.80 -12.94
C ALA A 256 -3.60 9.38 -13.05
#